data_02c03d5ffa476f9864cceed781451b8f
#
_entry.id   02c03d5ffa476f9864cceed781451b8f
#
_cell.length_a   1.000
_cell.length_b   1.000
_cell.length_c   1.000
_cell.angle_alpha   90.00
_cell.angle_beta   90.00
_cell.angle_gamma   90.00
#
_symmetry.space_group_name_H-M   'P 1'
#
loop_
_entity.id
_entity.type
_entity.pdbx_description
1 polymer ?
#
loop_
_entity_poly.entity_id
_entity_poly.type
_entity_poly.pdbx_seq_one_letter_code
_entity_poly.pdbx_strand_id
1 'polypeptide(L)'
;MKEQEWDLSALFENKESAEEFLKTLQTEAQEFENAYQNNLKNLDATKFANALKHYENLLEKISRAMAYAQLLFAKNTKEAKFYSQCEMACANIQQHLLFFEIEFKNLDAKKQLAFIKKCKDHAFYLNNLIEKKKHTLNLDEEKIALALSPVGVGAFSRLFDEHFSSLKIPFEEQNLSEEEILALLHNPKRKIRKKSQKAFSKALEKSRPLLTYILNMVRKDLLIETRLRKYDKKESFRHIDNQISQESVDSMIEIVNANFSLVHRYYHQKEQILGHKLKDYDRYAPLNNESITMTYSQALEEVLKTLKAFSPEFHKIASKAIKEGWVDSHPKDFKQGGAFSHGAVPSAHPYVLLNYTGNRRDAFTIAHEFGHMIHQELSKKQGVLNMDTPLTTAETASVFSEMLFFEHLKKGLKQDELLFMLAGKLEDIFSTLFRQVVMTNFERRIHEMDEELDTKDFDRIWFEENQRMFEKSVKLTKNYHLWWSYIPHFIHSPFYCYAYSYGQLLTLALYGLYKKSDAKEFVKTYTEFLSLGGSKSPKELVSMFGFDIDSKEFWEIGMQEVRHLLEEFERLLACKEN
;
A
#
# COMPACT_ATOMS: atom_id res chain seq x y z
N MET A 1 -3.74 17.39 -24.95
CA MET A 1 -5.09 17.31 -24.33
C MET A 1 -5.21 18.42 -23.31
N LYS A 2 -6.43 18.94 -23.05
CA LYS A 2 -6.67 19.91 -21.98
C LYS A 2 -6.51 19.22 -20.62
N GLU A 3 -6.29 20.00 -19.57
CA GLU A 3 -6.39 19.55 -18.18
C GLU A 3 -7.72 18.83 -17.97
N GLN A 4 -7.69 17.74 -17.21
CA GLN A 4 -8.86 16.93 -16.91
C GLN A 4 -9.28 17.16 -15.47
N GLU A 5 -10.57 17.19 -15.24
CA GLU A 5 -11.20 17.13 -13.93
C GLU A 5 -12.16 15.96 -13.90
N TRP A 6 -12.27 15.30 -12.75
CA TRP A 6 -13.23 14.23 -12.61
C TRP A 6 -14.66 14.73 -12.48
N ASP A 7 -15.58 13.92 -13.01
CA ASP A 7 -17.03 14.11 -12.89
C ASP A 7 -17.55 13.13 -11.83
N LEU A 8 -18.03 13.67 -10.71
CA LEU A 8 -18.55 12.89 -9.59
C LEU A 8 -20.05 12.59 -9.70
N SER A 9 -20.72 12.99 -10.77
CA SER A 9 -22.17 12.82 -10.95
C SER A 9 -22.62 11.35 -10.97
N ALA A 10 -21.72 10.41 -11.33
CA ALA A 10 -21.98 8.98 -11.21
C ALA A 10 -22.16 8.51 -9.75
N LEU A 11 -21.69 9.27 -8.76
CA LEU A 11 -21.93 9.04 -7.35
C LEU A 11 -23.14 9.86 -6.87
N PHE A 12 -23.05 11.18 -6.95
CA PHE A 12 -24.15 12.10 -6.61
C PHE A 12 -24.05 13.37 -7.46
N GLU A 13 -25.22 13.94 -7.80
CA GLU A 13 -25.28 15.18 -8.57
C GLU A 13 -24.71 16.39 -7.79
N ASN A 14 -24.99 16.43 -6.48
CA ASN A 14 -24.57 17.51 -5.57
C ASN A 14 -24.55 17.02 -4.11
N LYS A 15 -24.14 17.90 -3.19
CA LYS A 15 -24.05 17.59 -1.76
C LYS A 15 -25.43 17.37 -1.13
N GLU A 16 -26.40 18.15 -1.54
CA GLU A 16 -27.78 18.09 -1.05
C GLU A 16 -28.40 16.71 -1.33
N SER A 17 -28.16 16.17 -2.53
CA SER A 17 -28.62 14.81 -2.88
C SER A 17 -27.93 13.72 -2.06
N ALA A 18 -26.66 13.90 -1.72
CA ALA A 18 -25.93 12.96 -0.85
C ALA A 18 -26.42 13.04 0.61
N GLU A 19 -26.73 14.23 1.13
CA GLU A 19 -27.26 14.40 2.48
C GLU A 19 -28.68 13.80 2.63
N GLU A 20 -29.55 13.98 1.64
CA GLU A 20 -30.89 13.37 1.61
C GLU A 20 -30.81 11.85 1.53
N PHE A 21 -29.89 11.35 0.70
CA PHE A 21 -29.60 9.93 0.59
C PHE A 21 -29.16 9.32 1.93
N LEU A 22 -28.27 9.97 2.67
CA LEU A 22 -27.82 9.50 3.99
C LEU A 22 -28.96 9.43 5.02
N LYS A 23 -29.90 10.39 4.99
CA LYS A 23 -31.08 10.35 5.87
C LYS A 23 -31.98 9.14 5.57
N THR A 24 -32.21 8.85 4.29
CA THR A 24 -32.98 7.68 3.85
C THR A 24 -32.26 6.39 4.25
N LEU A 25 -30.94 6.32 4.04
CA LEU A 25 -30.11 5.16 4.36
C LEU A 25 -30.08 4.86 5.86
N GLN A 26 -30.12 5.87 6.73
CA GLN A 26 -30.24 5.69 8.17
C GLN A 26 -31.51 4.90 8.52
N THR A 27 -32.66 5.24 7.90
CA THR A 27 -33.93 4.53 8.12
C THR A 27 -33.86 3.09 7.59
N GLU A 28 -33.30 2.88 6.39
CA GLU A 28 -33.15 1.54 5.81
C GLU A 28 -32.26 0.63 6.68
N ALA A 29 -31.16 1.17 7.24
CA ALA A 29 -30.28 0.43 8.13
C ALA A 29 -30.96 0.04 9.45
N GLN A 30 -31.77 0.94 10.01
CA GLN A 30 -32.59 0.67 11.19
C GLN A 30 -33.64 -0.41 10.92
N GLU A 31 -34.29 -0.38 9.76
CA GLU A 31 -35.24 -1.41 9.34
C GLU A 31 -34.56 -2.77 9.17
N PHE A 32 -33.35 -2.78 8.62
CA PHE A 32 -32.53 -3.98 8.51
C PHE A 32 -32.20 -4.56 9.89
N GLU A 33 -31.74 -3.74 10.84
CA GLU A 33 -31.48 -4.14 12.21
C GLU A 33 -32.73 -4.75 12.84
N ASN A 34 -33.88 -4.05 12.79
CA ASN A 34 -35.16 -4.53 13.35
C ASN A 34 -35.61 -5.87 12.75
N ALA A 35 -35.37 -6.11 11.47
CA ALA A 35 -35.77 -7.34 10.79
C ALA A 35 -34.88 -8.55 11.14
N TYR A 36 -33.57 -8.33 11.33
CA TYR A 36 -32.61 -9.42 11.35
C TYR A 36 -31.82 -9.58 12.66
N GLN A 37 -31.68 -8.54 13.48
CA GLN A 37 -30.94 -8.61 14.75
C GLN A 37 -31.56 -9.66 15.70
N ASN A 38 -30.71 -10.46 16.31
CA ASN A 38 -31.06 -11.61 17.16
C ASN A 38 -31.83 -12.74 16.45
N ASN A 39 -31.96 -12.68 15.13
CA ASN A 39 -32.80 -13.57 14.34
C ASN A 39 -32.05 -14.41 13.29
N LEU A 40 -30.77 -14.17 13.02
CA LEU A 40 -30.02 -14.94 12.01
C LEU A 40 -30.02 -16.44 12.27
N LYS A 41 -30.01 -16.84 13.54
CA LYS A 41 -30.09 -18.26 13.95
C LYS A 41 -31.41 -18.95 13.53
N ASN A 42 -32.49 -18.21 13.28
CA ASN A 42 -33.81 -18.72 12.92
C ASN A 42 -34.04 -18.75 11.40
N LEU A 43 -33.18 -18.13 10.62
CA LEU A 43 -33.29 -18.09 9.16
C LEU A 43 -32.96 -19.46 8.55
N ASP A 44 -33.67 -19.81 7.48
CA ASP A 44 -33.22 -20.81 6.53
C ASP A 44 -32.17 -20.23 5.57
N ALA A 45 -31.51 -21.08 4.80
CA ALA A 45 -30.40 -20.67 3.92
C ALA A 45 -30.85 -19.67 2.81
N THR A 46 -32.11 -19.74 2.36
CA THR A 46 -32.63 -18.83 1.34
C THR A 46 -32.91 -17.44 1.93
N LYS A 47 -33.52 -17.40 3.12
CA LYS A 47 -33.75 -16.13 3.83
C LYS A 47 -32.43 -15.48 4.24
N PHE A 48 -31.42 -16.27 4.66
CA PHE A 48 -30.09 -15.74 4.94
C PHE A 48 -29.43 -15.16 3.69
N ALA A 49 -29.53 -15.83 2.54
CA ALA A 49 -28.98 -15.28 1.28
C ALA A 49 -29.61 -13.92 0.90
N ASN A 50 -30.94 -13.77 1.14
CA ASN A 50 -31.61 -12.48 0.92
C ASN A 50 -31.14 -11.42 1.93
N ALA A 51 -30.96 -11.79 3.21
CA ALA A 51 -30.44 -10.89 4.22
C ALA A 51 -29.00 -10.45 3.91
N LEU A 52 -28.14 -11.36 3.46
CA LEU A 52 -26.75 -11.06 3.04
C LEU A 52 -26.73 -10.09 1.84
N LYS A 53 -27.60 -10.30 0.85
CA LYS A 53 -27.72 -9.38 -0.29
C LYS A 53 -28.22 -8.00 0.12
N HIS A 54 -29.14 -7.92 1.08
CA HIS A 54 -29.61 -6.65 1.64
C HIS A 54 -28.47 -5.94 2.42
N TYR A 55 -27.73 -6.70 3.24
CA TYR A 55 -26.54 -6.22 3.94
C TYR A 55 -25.50 -5.65 2.98
N GLU A 56 -25.18 -6.38 1.91
CA GLU A 56 -24.24 -5.94 0.87
C GLU A 56 -24.71 -4.66 0.18
N ASN A 57 -25.99 -4.54 -0.14
CA ASN A 57 -26.55 -3.32 -0.74
C ASN A 57 -26.45 -2.10 0.20
N LEU A 58 -26.67 -2.29 1.50
CA LEU A 58 -26.51 -1.21 2.47
C LEU A 58 -25.05 -0.77 2.60
N LEU A 59 -24.12 -1.71 2.61
CA LEU A 59 -22.68 -1.40 2.61
C LEU A 59 -22.25 -0.65 1.36
N GLU A 60 -22.74 -1.04 0.18
CA GLU A 60 -22.46 -0.33 -1.07
C GLU A 60 -22.98 1.11 -1.02
N LYS A 61 -24.18 1.33 -0.48
CA LYS A 61 -24.78 2.66 -0.30
C LYS A 61 -23.94 3.53 0.65
N ILE A 62 -23.47 2.98 1.76
CA ILE A 62 -22.58 3.67 2.70
C ILE A 62 -21.27 4.05 2.01
N SER A 63 -20.64 3.08 1.34
CA SER A 63 -19.38 3.28 0.62
C SER A 63 -19.51 4.33 -0.48
N ARG A 64 -20.65 4.38 -1.17
CA ARG A 64 -20.94 5.40 -2.21
C ARG A 64 -20.96 6.81 -1.63
N ALA A 65 -21.59 7.01 -0.48
CA ALA A 65 -21.63 8.32 0.18
C ALA A 65 -20.25 8.74 0.70
N MET A 66 -19.49 7.79 1.28
CA MET A 66 -18.11 8.05 1.73
C MET A 66 -17.17 8.35 0.58
N ALA A 67 -17.23 7.59 -0.52
CA ALA A 67 -16.43 7.83 -1.71
C ALA A 67 -16.66 9.23 -2.28
N TYR A 68 -17.94 9.65 -2.39
CA TYR A 68 -18.27 11.00 -2.85
C TYR A 68 -17.68 12.09 -1.96
N ALA A 69 -17.85 11.97 -0.64
CA ALA A 69 -17.34 12.95 0.31
C ALA A 69 -15.80 13.03 0.29
N GLN A 70 -15.13 11.88 0.23
CA GLN A 70 -13.68 11.78 0.16
C GLN A 70 -13.12 12.39 -1.14
N LEU A 71 -13.74 12.09 -2.28
CA LEU A 71 -13.31 12.60 -3.59
C LEU A 71 -13.55 14.12 -3.71
N LEU A 72 -14.65 14.64 -3.16
CA LEU A 72 -14.86 16.09 -3.05
C LEU A 72 -13.79 16.75 -2.19
N PHE A 73 -13.48 16.18 -1.03
CA PHE A 73 -12.42 16.68 -0.15
C PHE A 73 -11.05 16.60 -0.82
N ALA A 74 -10.73 15.52 -1.52
CA ALA A 74 -9.48 15.38 -2.26
C ALA A 74 -9.34 16.41 -3.40
N LYS A 75 -10.45 16.72 -4.08
CA LYS A 75 -10.52 17.78 -5.11
C LYS A 75 -10.36 19.17 -4.50
N ASN A 76 -10.88 19.38 -3.28
CA ASN A 76 -10.84 20.67 -2.59
C ASN A 76 -10.92 20.47 -1.07
N THR A 77 -9.79 20.64 -0.37
CA THR A 77 -9.70 20.45 1.09
C THR A 77 -10.56 21.41 1.91
N LYS A 78 -11.12 22.47 1.31
CA LYS A 78 -12.14 23.31 1.96
C LYS A 78 -13.44 22.56 2.26
N GLU A 79 -13.67 21.42 1.62
CA GLU A 79 -14.83 20.54 1.85
C GLU A 79 -14.71 19.66 3.12
N ALA A 80 -13.71 19.89 3.97
CA ALA A 80 -13.47 19.14 5.20
C ALA A 80 -14.69 19.04 6.11
N LYS A 81 -15.52 20.09 6.19
CA LYS A 81 -16.75 20.09 7.00
C LYS A 81 -17.76 19.07 6.47
N PHE A 82 -18.01 19.07 5.16
CA PHE A 82 -18.94 18.12 4.52
C PHE A 82 -18.41 16.69 4.64
N TYR A 83 -17.11 16.47 4.40
CA TYR A 83 -16.46 15.18 4.58
C TYR A 83 -16.68 14.64 6.01
N SER A 84 -16.39 15.42 7.04
CA SER A 84 -16.56 15.02 8.44
C SER A 84 -18.03 14.74 8.81
N GLN A 85 -18.98 15.48 8.25
CA GLN A 85 -20.41 15.23 8.44
C GLN A 85 -20.83 13.89 7.83
N CYS A 86 -20.39 13.59 6.60
CA CYS A 86 -20.67 12.31 5.94
C CYS A 86 -20.03 11.14 6.70
N GLU A 87 -18.76 11.29 7.13
CA GLU A 87 -18.04 10.29 7.92
C GLU A 87 -18.81 9.92 9.20
N MET A 88 -19.28 10.92 9.95
CA MET A 88 -20.05 10.70 11.17
C MET A 88 -21.40 10.05 10.87
N ALA A 89 -22.12 10.48 9.83
CA ALA A 89 -23.37 9.88 9.41
C ALA A 89 -23.20 8.41 9.00
N CYS A 90 -22.19 8.12 8.18
CA CYS A 90 -21.90 6.75 7.76
C CYS A 90 -21.50 5.86 8.94
N ALA A 91 -20.69 6.36 9.88
CA ALA A 91 -20.34 5.62 11.10
C ALA A 91 -21.59 5.27 11.94
N ASN A 92 -22.53 6.21 12.09
CA ASN A 92 -23.79 5.95 12.79
C ASN A 92 -24.64 4.89 12.06
N ILE A 93 -24.71 4.96 10.74
CA ILE A 93 -25.44 3.96 9.93
C ILE A 93 -24.80 2.57 10.06
N GLN A 94 -23.47 2.49 10.01
CA GLN A 94 -22.73 1.22 10.15
C GLN A 94 -23.00 0.53 11.49
N GLN A 95 -23.25 1.27 12.56
CA GLN A 95 -23.59 0.68 13.87
C GLN A 95 -24.80 -0.26 13.80
N HIS A 96 -25.80 0.06 12.97
CA HIS A 96 -26.97 -0.79 12.75
C HIS A 96 -26.67 -2.08 11.99
N LEU A 97 -25.49 -2.18 11.37
CA LEU A 97 -25.08 -3.35 10.58
C LEU A 97 -24.13 -4.29 11.30
N LEU A 98 -23.48 -3.85 12.39
CA LEU A 98 -22.46 -4.60 13.11
C LEU A 98 -22.91 -5.99 13.60
N PHE A 99 -24.17 -6.10 13.99
CA PHE A 99 -24.72 -7.37 14.50
C PHE A 99 -24.61 -8.50 13.48
N PHE A 100 -24.71 -8.20 12.18
CA PHE A 100 -24.82 -9.21 11.13
C PHE A 100 -23.61 -10.15 11.08
N GLU A 101 -22.40 -9.59 11.04
CA GLU A 101 -21.18 -10.39 11.09
C GLU A 101 -20.98 -11.10 12.43
N ILE A 102 -21.30 -10.40 13.54
CA ILE A 102 -21.13 -10.94 14.90
C ILE A 102 -22.06 -12.14 15.09
N GLU A 103 -23.32 -12.02 14.69
CA GLU A 103 -24.28 -13.14 14.80
C GLU A 103 -23.89 -14.29 13.87
N PHE A 104 -23.48 -14.00 12.62
CA PHE A 104 -23.02 -15.06 11.71
C PHE A 104 -21.83 -15.84 12.30
N LYS A 105 -20.83 -15.15 12.85
CA LYS A 105 -19.67 -15.77 13.53
C LYS A 105 -20.13 -16.68 14.67
N ASN A 106 -21.21 -16.34 15.37
CA ASN A 106 -21.71 -17.06 16.54
C ASN A 106 -22.68 -18.20 16.24
N LEU A 107 -23.09 -18.41 14.97
CA LEU A 107 -23.90 -19.55 14.56
C LEU A 107 -23.13 -20.87 14.76
N ASP A 108 -23.87 -21.98 14.88
CA ASP A 108 -23.29 -23.31 14.87
C ASP A 108 -22.69 -23.64 13.48
N ALA A 109 -21.66 -24.50 13.46
CA ALA A 109 -20.91 -24.84 12.25
C ALA A 109 -21.79 -25.45 11.15
N LYS A 110 -22.82 -26.25 11.51
CA LYS A 110 -23.72 -26.86 10.53
C LYS A 110 -24.54 -25.79 9.78
N LYS A 111 -24.97 -24.76 10.51
CA LYS A 111 -25.73 -23.65 9.95
C LYS A 111 -24.85 -22.74 9.10
N GLN A 112 -23.64 -22.41 9.58
CA GLN A 112 -22.65 -21.66 8.81
C GLN A 112 -22.37 -22.36 7.47
N LEU A 113 -22.09 -23.66 7.47
CA LEU A 113 -21.86 -24.43 6.25
C LEU A 113 -23.06 -24.45 5.30
N ALA A 114 -24.29 -24.53 5.82
CA ALA A 114 -25.50 -24.46 5.01
C ALA A 114 -25.66 -23.10 4.32
N PHE A 115 -25.35 -22.01 5.03
CA PHE A 115 -25.38 -20.64 4.50
C PHE A 115 -24.29 -20.40 3.44
N ILE A 116 -23.06 -20.80 3.72
CA ILE A 116 -21.94 -20.71 2.76
C ILE A 116 -22.26 -21.49 1.48
N LYS A 117 -22.79 -22.71 1.60
CA LYS A 117 -23.16 -23.55 0.45
C LYS A 117 -24.23 -22.87 -0.43
N LYS A 118 -25.15 -22.10 0.18
CA LYS A 118 -26.19 -21.34 -0.54
C LYS A 118 -25.65 -20.06 -1.16
N CYS A 119 -24.76 -19.36 -0.45
CA CYS A 119 -24.17 -18.06 -0.85
C CYS A 119 -22.80 -18.25 -1.50
N LYS A 120 -22.72 -19.01 -2.61
CA LYS A 120 -21.44 -19.39 -3.25
C LYS A 120 -20.58 -18.22 -3.62
N ASP A 121 -21.17 -17.14 -4.13
CA ASP A 121 -20.45 -15.93 -4.57
C ASP A 121 -19.85 -15.14 -3.39
N HIS A 122 -20.36 -15.38 -2.19
CA HIS A 122 -19.88 -14.78 -0.93
C HIS A 122 -19.17 -15.79 -0.03
N ALA A 123 -18.90 -17.01 -0.54
CA ALA A 123 -18.34 -18.09 0.28
C ALA A 123 -16.98 -17.71 0.87
N PHE A 124 -16.14 -17.01 0.10
CA PHE A 124 -14.84 -16.54 0.55
C PHE A 124 -14.96 -15.55 1.70
N TYR A 125 -15.80 -14.52 1.55
CA TYR A 125 -16.09 -13.54 2.61
C TYR A 125 -16.58 -14.22 3.89
N LEU A 126 -17.57 -15.12 3.79
CA LEU A 126 -18.14 -15.81 4.94
C LEU A 126 -17.12 -16.74 5.63
N ASN A 127 -16.25 -17.40 4.87
CA ASN A 127 -15.16 -18.22 5.43
C ASN A 127 -14.13 -17.35 6.17
N ASN A 128 -13.79 -16.19 5.65
CA ASN A 128 -12.89 -15.25 6.32
C ASN A 128 -13.46 -14.74 7.65
N LEU A 129 -14.78 -14.55 7.74
CA LEU A 129 -15.44 -14.21 9.01
C LEU A 129 -15.28 -15.35 10.04
N ILE A 130 -15.40 -16.62 9.62
CA ILE A 130 -15.20 -17.79 10.50
C ILE A 130 -13.73 -17.88 10.95
N GLU A 131 -12.78 -17.64 10.05
CA GLU A 131 -11.35 -17.64 10.37
C GLU A 131 -11.02 -16.60 11.45
N LYS A 132 -11.51 -15.38 11.27
CA LYS A 132 -11.34 -14.26 12.23
C LYS A 132 -12.00 -14.51 13.59
N LYS A 133 -13.01 -15.40 13.66
CA LYS A 133 -13.69 -15.75 14.92
C LYS A 133 -12.73 -16.27 15.99
N LYS A 134 -11.70 -17.03 15.60
CA LYS A 134 -10.71 -17.60 16.54
C LYS A 134 -10.01 -16.54 17.39
N HIS A 135 -9.93 -15.33 16.85
CA HIS A 135 -9.20 -14.19 17.41
C HIS A 135 -10.12 -13.04 17.84
N THR A 136 -11.43 -13.26 17.82
CA THR A 136 -12.43 -12.27 18.25
C THR A 136 -12.72 -12.48 19.74
N LEU A 137 -12.68 -11.42 20.52
CA LEU A 137 -13.09 -11.41 21.93
C LEU A 137 -14.62 -11.48 22.03
N ASN A 138 -15.16 -11.66 23.22
CA ASN A 138 -16.62 -11.54 23.38
C ASN A 138 -17.06 -10.08 23.19
N LEU A 139 -18.37 -9.86 22.98
CA LEU A 139 -18.90 -8.54 22.61
C LEU A 139 -18.58 -7.45 23.64
N ASP A 140 -18.62 -7.77 24.93
CA ASP A 140 -18.38 -6.79 25.99
C ASP A 140 -16.89 -6.46 26.09
N GLU A 141 -16.02 -7.45 25.92
CA GLU A 141 -14.58 -7.27 25.84
C GLU A 141 -14.17 -6.43 24.61
N GLU A 142 -14.76 -6.68 23.41
CA GLU A 142 -14.51 -5.87 22.21
C GLU A 142 -14.94 -4.42 22.41
N LYS A 143 -16.10 -4.19 23.04
CA LYS A 143 -16.56 -2.82 23.35
C LYS A 143 -15.62 -2.09 24.29
N ILE A 144 -15.10 -2.77 25.32
CA ILE A 144 -14.13 -2.20 26.27
C ILE A 144 -12.83 -1.88 25.54
N ALA A 145 -12.29 -2.82 24.75
CA ALA A 145 -11.06 -2.64 23.99
C ALA A 145 -11.19 -1.44 23.02
N LEU A 146 -12.32 -1.34 22.29
CA LEU A 146 -12.59 -0.23 21.40
C LEU A 146 -12.68 1.11 22.15
N ALA A 147 -13.37 1.14 23.30
CA ALA A 147 -13.53 2.36 24.10
C ALA A 147 -12.20 2.86 24.69
N LEU A 148 -11.27 1.94 25.00
CA LEU A 148 -9.95 2.28 25.55
C LEU A 148 -8.90 2.59 24.47
N SER A 149 -9.11 2.17 23.22
CA SER A 149 -8.15 2.37 22.12
C SER A 149 -7.70 3.82 21.93
N PRO A 150 -8.55 4.86 22.00
CA PRO A 150 -8.13 6.25 21.84
C PRO A 150 -7.19 6.76 22.96
N VAL A 151 -7.24 6.18 24.14
CA VAL A 151 -6.37 6.51 25.28
C VAL A 151 -5.26 5.47 25.52
N GLY A 152 -5.30 4.36 24.79
CA GLY A 152 -4.27 3.31 24.72
C GLY A 152 -3.25 3.58 23.61
N VAL A 153 -3.07 2.61 22.71
CA VAL A 153 -2.11 2.72 21.58
C VAL A 153 -2.40 3.92 20.69
N GLY A 154 -3.67 4.27 20.47
CA GLY A 154 -4.07 5.44 19.68
C GLY A 154 -3.54 6.77 20.25
N ALA A 155 -3.44 6.90 21.59
CA ALA A 155 -2.84 8.09 22.21
C ALA A 155 -1.34 8.20 21.91
N PHE A 156 -0.62 7.08 21.86
CA PHE A 156 0.82 7.08 21.55
C PHE A 156 1.07 7.35 20.05
N SER A 157 0.22 6.83 19.17
CA SER A 157 0.26 7.16 17.74
C SER A 157 0.04 8.66 17.51
N ARG A 158 -0.98 9.22 18.14
CA ARG A 158 -1.25 10.66 18.08
C ARG A 158 -0.10 11.49 18.68
N LEU A 159 0.48 11.08 19.80
CA LEU A 159 1.63 11.76 20.42
C LEU A 159 2.84 11.78 19.47
N PHE A 160 3.06 10.69 18.74
CA PHE A 160 4.11 10.61 17.71
C PHE A 160 3.86 11.65 16.61
N ASP A 161 2.65 11.72 16.06
CA ASP A 161 2.29 12.65 15.00
C ASP A 161 2.39 14.12 15.44
N GLU A 162 1.86 14.44 16.64
CA GLU A 162 1.93 15.79 17.20
C GLU A 162 3.40 16.21 17.46
N HIS A 163 4.25 15.26 17.89
CA HIS A 163 5.67 15.52 18.06
C HIS A 163 6.35 15.86 16.73
N PHE A 164 6.19 15.04 15.68
CA PHE A 164 6.85 15.26 14.40
C PHE A 164 6.27 16.48 13.65
N SER A 165 4.96 16.69 13.67
CA SER A 165 4.33 17.87 13.05
C SER A 165 4.78 19.20 13.67
N SER A 166 5.08 19.19 14.97
CA SER A 166 5.60 20.37 15.69
C SER A 166 7.12 20.52 15.64
N LEU A 167 7.84 19.47 15.19
CA LEU A 167 9.30 19.44 15.22
C LEU A 167 9.89 20.49 14.28
N LYS A 168 10.73 21.38 14.86
CA LYS A 168 11.49 22.38 14.11
C LYS A 168 12.97 22.02 14.16
N ILE A 169 13.54 21.80 12.98
CA ILE A 169 14.92 21.34 12.81
C ILE A 169 15.77 22.50 12.35
N PRO A 170 16.67 23.05 13.18
CA PRO A 170 17.55 24.14 12.77
C PRO A 170 18.48 23.69 11.65
N PHE A 171 18.41 24.37 10.50
CA PHE A 171 19.25 24.15 9.35
C PHE A 171 19.66 25.47 8.70
N GLU A 172 20.96 25.79 8.76
CA GLU A 172 21.50 27.10 8.38
C GLU A 172 20.78 28.25 9.11
N GLU A 173 20.13 29.15 8.43
CA GLU A 173 19.40 30.30 9.00
C GLU A 173 17.89 30.05 9.14
N GLN A 174 17.43 28.82 8.91
CA GLN A 174 16.02 28.43 8.91
C GLN A 174 15.71 27.30 9.89
N ASN A 175 14.43 27.16 10.20
CA ASN A 175 13.90 25.98 10.88
C ASN A 175 13.04 25.20 9.89
N LEU A 176 13.46 23.97 9.58
CA LEU A 176 12.79 23.09 8.63
C LEU A 176 11.90 22.08 9.34
N SER A 177 10.87 21.62 8.65
CA SER A 177 10.09 20.45 9.03
C SER A 177 10.88 19.15 8.77
N GLU A 178 10.34 18.02 9.22
CA GLU A 178 10.88 16.70 8.90
C GLU A 178 10.97 16.47 7.40
N GLU A 179 9.88 16.72 6.68
CA GLU A 179 9.79 16.50 5.23
C GLU A 179 10.81 17.37 4.47
N GLU A 180 10.92 18.64 4.82
CA GLU A 180 11.88 19.57 4.20
C GLU A 180 13.34 19.12 4.42
N ILE A 181 13.69 18.67 5.63
CA ILE A 181 15.07 18.24 5.90
C ILE A 181 15.40 16.90 5.23
N LEU A 182 14.44 15.97 5.13
CA LEU A 182 14.59 14.71 4.41
C LEU A 182 14.67 14.91 2.90
N ALA A 183 13.92 15.86 2.33
CA ALA A 183 14.02 16.22 0.91
C ALA A 183 15.44 16.70 0.53
N LEU A 184 16.16 17.35 1.43
CA LEU A 184 17.54 17.77 1.22
C LEU A 184 18.55 16.60 1.09
N LEU A 185 18.17 15.36 1.44
CA LEU A 185 19.00 14.18 1.19
C LEU A 185 19.08 13.84 -0.31
N HIS A 186 18.17 14.36 -1.14
CA HIS A 186 18.20 14.25 -2.60
C HIS A 186 18.97 15.39 -3.28
N ASN A 187 19.51 16.34 -2.51
CA ASN A 187 20.22 17.47 -3.07
C ASN A 187 21.51 17.03 -3.80
N PRO A 188 21.82 17.53 -5.01
CA PRO A 188 23.04 17.17 -5.75
C PRO A 188 24.33 17.51 -4.98
N LYS A 189 24.31 18.57 -4.13
CA LYS A 189 25.48 18.96 -3.35
C LYS A 189 25.65 18.09 -2.11
N ARG A 190 26.69 17.23 -2.11
CA ARG A 190 27.01 16.33 -0.98
C ARG A 190 27.09 17.02 0.38
N LYS A 191 27.61 18.26 0.42
CA LYS A 191 27.74 19.05 1.66
C LYS A 191 26.35 19.31 2.30
N ILE A 192 25.34 19.56 1.48
CA ILE A 192 23.96 19.77 1.93
C ILE A 192 23.41 18.46 2.49
N ARG A 193 23.49 17.35 1.77
CA ARG A 193 23.04 16.01 2.25
C ARG A 193 23.66 15.66 3.60
N LYS A 194 24.98 15.84 3.75
CA LYS A 194 25.68 15.60 5.01
C LYS A 194 25.19 16.49 6.15
N LYS A 195 24.96 17.78 5.88
CA LYS A 195 24.45 18.73 6.88
C LYS A 195 23.02 18.35 7.30
N SER A 196 22.16 18.00 6.34
CA SER A 196 20.77 17.60 6.58
C SER A 196 20.69 16.36 7.45
N GLN A 197 21.41 15.30 7.09
CA GLN A 197 21.49 14.07 7.89
C GLN A 197 21.95 14.37 9.34
N LYS A 198 22.96 15.22 9.51
CA LYS A 198 23.45 15.59 10.84
C LYS A 198 22.41 16.42 11.63
N ALA A 199 21.72 17.36 10.98
CA ALA A 199 20.71 18.18 11.63
C ALA A 199 19.51 17.35 12.08
N PHE A 200 19.01 16.48 11.20
CA PHE A 200 17.92 15.58 11.51
C PHE A 200 18.28 14.61 12.64
N SER A 201 19.44 13.96 12.55
CA SER A 201 19.90 13.06 13.62
C SER A 201 20.04 13.75 14.99
N LYS A 202 20.45 15.03 15.00
CA LYS A 202 20.51 15.82 16.24
C LYS A 202 19.11 16.10 16.81
N ALA A 203 18.12 16.29 15.96
CA ALA A 203 16.73 16.45 16.41
C ALA A 203 16.18 15.14 16.99
N LEU A 204 16.41 14.01 16.31
CA LEU A 204 16.03 12.69 16.80
C LEU A 204 16.69 12.37 18.16
N GLU A 205 17.98 12.68 18.33
CA GLU A 205 18.69 12.48 19.60
C GLU A 205 18.03 13.23 20.77
N LYS A 206 17.56 14.45 20.54
CA LYS A 206 16.83 15.22 21.56
C LYS A 206 15.48 14.60 21.93
N SER A 207 14.82 13.98 20.96
CA SER A 207 13.52 13.33 21.14
C SER A 207 13.62 11.87 21.58
N ARG A 208 14.83 11.35 21.70
CA ARG A 208 15.16 9.94 21.90
C ARG A 208 14.41 9.27 23.06
N PRO A 209 14.35 9.84 24.29
CA PRO A 209 13.60 9.21 25.38
C PRO A 209 12.10 9.06 25.08
N LEU A 210 11.50 10.08 24.48
CA LEU A 210 10.09 10.08 24.10
C LEU A 210 9.81 8.99 23.04
N LEU A 211 10.61 8.94 21.97
CA LEU A 211 10.41 8.01 20.86
C LEU A 211 10.66 6.54 21.29
N THR A 212 11.63 6.31 22.17
CA THR A 212 11.85 5.01 22.82
C THR A 212 10.64 4.56 23.62
N TYR A 213 10.08 5.48 24.42
CA TYR A 213 8.90 5.19 25.24
C TYR A 213 7.68 4.87 24.38
N ILE A 214 7.41 5.68 23.33
CA ILE A 214 6.29 5.46 22.41
C ILE A 214 6.39 4.07 21.77
N LEU A 215 7.54 3.70 21.21
CA LEU A 215 7.70 2.39 20.55
C LEU A 215 7.56 1.23 21.55
N ASN A 216 8.05 1.37 22.77
CA ASN A 216 7.82 0.37 23.83
C ASN A 216 6.34 0.21 24.17
N MET A 217 5.56 1.30 24.19
CA MET A 217 4.12 1.23 24.48
C MET A 217 3.36 0.53 23.34
N VAL A 218 3.72 0.81 22.09
CA VAL A 218 3.16 0.09 20.92
C VAL A 218 3.50 -1.40 20.97
N ARG A 219 4.75 -1.75 21.30
CA ARG A 219 5.17 -3.15 21.49
C ARG A 219 4.39 -3.86 22.59
N LYS A 220 4.19 -3.17 23.72
CA LYS A 220 3.45 -3.70 24.88
C LYS A 220 1.97 -3.92 24.56
N ASP A 221 1.36 -2.96 23.88
CA ASP A 221 -0.03 -3.07 23.41
C ASP A 221 -0.20 -4.28 22.51
N LEU A 222 0.65 -4.43 21.49
CA LEU A 222 0.61 -5.58 20.59
C LEU A 222 0.86 -6.92 21.30
N LEU A 223 1.73 -6.95 22.31
CA LEU A 223 1.95 -8.14 23.13
C LEU A 223 0.67 -8.54 23.90
N ILE A 224 -0.03 -7.55 24.46
CA ILE A 224 -1.29 -7.76 25.19
C ILE A 224 -2.37 -8.26 24.23
N GLU A 225 -2.56 -7.59 23.10
CA GLU A 225 -3.52 -7.97 22.04
C GLU A 225 -3.24 -9.40 21.54
N THR A 226 -1.97 -9.73 21.28
CA THR A 226 -1.57 -11.08 20.83
C THR A 226 -2.00 -12.16 21.84
N ARG A 227 -1.83 -11.91 23.13
CA ARG A 227 -2.21 -12.85 24.19
C ARG A 227 -3.72 -12.96 24.36
N LEU A 228 -4.42 -11.83 24.40
CA LEU A 228 -5.89 -11.79 24.55
C LEU A 228 -6.60 -12.46 23.39
N ARG A 229 -6.16 -12.17 22.16
CA ARG A 229 -6.75 -12.68 20.92
C ARG A 229 -6.20 -14.05 20.51
N LYS A 230 -5.26 -14.61 21.27
CA LYS A 230 -4.67 -15.94 21.04
C LYS A 230 -4.04 -16.06 19.64
N TYR A 231 -3.31 -15.05 19.22
CA TYR A 231 -2.49 -15.15 18.02
C TYR A 231 -1.24 -16.02 18.30
N ASP A 232 -0.86 -16.83 17.31
CA ASP A 232 0.31 -17.72 17.44
C ASP A 232 1.63 -16.92 17.48
N LYS A 233 1.70 -15.85 16.68
CA LYS A 233 2.84 -14.92 16.62
C LYS A 233 2.32 -13.48 16.67
N LYS A 234 3.20 -12.53 17.03
CA LYS A 234 2.86 -11.10 17.12
C LYS A 234 2.52 -10.47 15.76
N GLU A 235 2.93 -11.07 14.66
CA GLU A 235 2.61 -10.65 13.28
C GLU A 235 1.38 -11.37 12.68
N SER A 236 0.83 -12.41 13.35
CA SER A 236 -0.25 -13.24 12.78
C SER A 236 -1.50 -12.46 12.42
N PHE A 237 -1.86 -11.44 13.21
CA PHE A 237 -3.02 -10.59 12.92
C PHE A 237 -2.90 -9.94 11.53
N ARG A 238 -1.68 -9.50 11.16
CA ARG A 238 -1.41 -8.85 9.87
C ARG A 238 -1.50 -9.85 8.71
N HIS A 239 -1.08 -11.10 8.94
CA HIS A 239 -1.19 -12.15 7.92
C HIS A 239 -2.65 -12.54 7.66
N ILE A 240 -3.46 -12.61 8.72
CA ILE A 240 -4.90 -12.86 8.62
C ILE A 240 -5.60 -11.74 7.83
N ASP A 241 -5.27 -10.48 8.12
CA ASP A 241 -5.83 -9.34 7.38
C ASP A 241 -5.38 -9.32 5.91
N ASN A 242 -4.14 -9.71 5.64
CA ASN A 242 -3.61 -9.82 4.29
C ASN A 242 -3.96 -11.14 3.59
N GLN A 243 -4.67 -12.05 4.24
CA GLN A 243 -5.11 -13.35 3.70
C GLN A 243 -3.95 -14.22 3.18
N ILE A 244 -2.82 -14.19 3.87
CA ILE A 244 -1.60 -14.92 3.52
C ILE A 244 -1.12 -15.80 4.68
N SER A 245 -0.33 -16.82 4.34
CA SER A 245 0.33 -17.68 5.31
C SER A 245 1.60 -17.04 5.88
N GLN A 246 2.00 -17.46 7.08
CA GLN A 246 3.31 -17.17 7.64
C GLN A 246 4.44 -17.68 6.72
N GLU A 247 4.25 -18.84 6.12
CA GLU A 247 5.19 -19.54 5.26
C GLU A 247 5.50 -18.76 3.99
N SER A 248 4.48 -18.15 3.39
CA SER A 248 4.62 -17.25 2.23
C SER A 248 5.48 -16.02 2.56
N VAL A 249 5.21 -15.38 3.71
CA VAL A 249 5.98 -14.20 4.15
C VAL A 249 7.42 -14.58 4.47
N ASP A 250 7.63 -15.70 5.16
CA ASP A 250 8.97 -16.17 5.50
C ASP A 250 9.78 -16.52 4.25
N SER A 251 9.18 -17.22 3.28
CA SER A 251 9.82 -17.54 2.00
C SER A 251 10.25 -16.30 1.23
N MET A 252 9.39 -15.30 1.15
CA MET A 252 9.70 -14.01 0.52
C MET A 252 10.87 -13.30 1.23
N ILE A 253 10.80 -13.18 2.57
CA ILE A 253 11.84 -12.50 3.36
C ILE A 253 13.20 -13.22 3.22
N GLU A 254 13.22 -14.55 3.23
CA GLU A 254 14.44 -15.33 3.08
C GLU A 254 15.09 -15.09 1.71
N ILE A 255 14.30 -15.08 0.62
CA ILE A 255 14.81 -14.78 -0.72
C ILE A 255 15.40 -13.36 -0.78
N VAL A 256 14.73 -12.36 -0.22
CA VAL A 256 15.25 -10.99 -0.21
C VAL A 256 16.53 -10.88 0.61
N ASN A 257 16.58 -11.47 1.81
CA ASN A 257 17.76 -11.49 2.66
C ASN A 257 18.97 -12.17 1.98
N ALA A 258 18.75 -13.26 1.25
CA ALA A 258 19.79 -13.98 0.51
C ALA A 258 20.35 -13.18 -0.68
N ASN A 259 19.64 -12.14 -1.13
CA ASN A 259 19.99 -11.34 -2.30
C ASN A 259 20.45 -9.91 -1.98
N PHE A 260 20.84 -9.59 -0.74
CA PHE A 260 21.42 -8.29 -0.40
C PHE A 260 22.69 -7.93 -1.23
N SER A 261 23.38 -8.93 -1.76
CA SER A 261 24.52 -8.72 -2.68
C SER A 261 24.16 -7.88 -3.93
N LEU A 262 22.90 -7.89 -4.38
CA LEU A 262 22.45 -7.04 -5.49
C LEU A 262 22.51 -5.55 -5.10
N VAL A 263 22.14 -5.23 -3.87
CA VAL A 263 22.25 -3.88 -3.31
C VAL A 263 23.71 -3.45 -3.22
N HIS A 264 24.60 -4.37 -2.77
CA HIS A 264 26.05 -4.10 -2.66
C HIS A 264 26.64 -3.79 -4.03
N ARG A 265 26.31 -4.59 -5.06
CA ARG A 265 26.79 -4.41 -6.45
C ARG A 265 26.40 -3.03 -6.98
N TYR A 266 25.12 -2.66 -6.86
CA TYR A 266 24.64 -1.36 -7.32
C TYR A 266 25.35 -0.19 -6.64
N TYR A 267 25.43 -0.19 -5.30
CA TYR A 267 26.06 0.94 -4.59
C TYR A 267 27.57 1.03 -4.83
N HIS A 268 28.26 -0.07 -5.14
CA HIS A 268 29.65 -0.02 -5.62
C HIS A 268 29.75 0.67 -6.98
N GLN A 269 28.83 0.42 -7.91
CA GLN A 269 28.78 1.14 -9.19
C GLN A 269 28.43 2.62 -8.98
N LYS A 270 27.46 2.92 -8.12
CA LYS A 270 27.12 4.31 -7.77
C LYS A 270 28.30 5.05 -7.15
N GLU A 271 29.11 4.38 -6.34
CA GLU A 271 30.35 4.94 -5.79
C GLU A 271 31.33 5.35 -6.89
N GLN A 272 31.54 4.50 -7.92
CA GLN A 272 32.39 4.79 -9.06
C GLN A 272 31.88 6.00 -9.85
N ILE A 273 30.58 6.05 -10.16
CA ILE A 273 29.95 7.17 -10.88
C ILE A 273 30.11 8.49 -10.11
N LEU A 274 29.93 8.48 -8.80
CA LEU A 274 30.04 9.68 -7.95
C LEU A 274 31.48 10.05 -7.56
N GLY A 275 32.45 9.16 -7.80
CA GLY A 275 33.87 9.38 -7.56
C GLY A 275 34.30 9.48 -6.09
N HIS A 276 33.46 8.93 -5.16
CA HIS A 276 33.80 8.94 -3.73
C HIS A 276 33.06 7.84 -2.95
N LYS A 277 33.69 7.38 -1.85
CA LYS A 277 33.07 6.43 -0.92
C LYS A 277 31.72 6.92 -0.40
N LEU A 278 30.71 6.06 -0.52
CA LEU A 278 29.35 6.41 -0.13
C LEU A 278 29.15 6.28 1.39
N LYS A 279 28.34 7.17 1.91
CA LYS A 279 27.80 7.14 3.28
C LYS A 279 26.27 7.12 3.22
N ASP A 280 25.65 6.81 4.36
CA ASP A 280 24.19 6.76 4.50
C ASP A 280 23.45 7.97 3.86
N TYR A 281 24.00 9.18 3.97
CA TYR A 281 23.44 10.39 3.35
C TYR A 281 23.73 10.52 1.84
N ASP A 282 24.51 9.62 1.24
CA ASP A 282 24.78 9.60 -0.20
C ASP A 282 23.86 8.63 -0.96
N ARG A 283 23.05 7.84 -0.26
CA ARG A 283 22.16 6.85 -0.89
C ARG A 283 21.23 7.45 -1.93
N TYR A 284 20.65 8.60 -1.62
CA TYR A 284 19.72 9.33 -2.47
C TYR A 284 20.39 10.39 -3.35
N ALA A 285 21.72 10.40 -3.42
CA ALA A 285 22.44 11.32 -4.30
C ALA A 285 22.01 11.09 -5.75
N PRO A 286 21.52 12.10 -6.47
CA PRO A 286 21.14 11.96 -7.87
C PRO A 286 22.38 11.66 -8.72
N LEU A 287 22.23 10.74 -9.68
CA LEU A 287 23.28 10.42 -10.65
C LEU A 287 23.25 11.35 -11.86
N ASN A 288 22.12 12.03 -12.08
CA ASN A 288 21.94 13.02 -13.14
C ASN A 288 21.21 14.25 -12.59
N ASN A 289 21.58 15.44 -13.09
CA ASN A 289 20.93 16.70 -12.76
C ASN A 289 19.91 17.14 -13.83
N GLU A 290 19.75 16.40 -14.93
CA GLU A 290 18.82 16.74 -16.00
C GLU A 290 17.43 16.15 -15.72
N SER A 291 16.44 17.01 -15.59
CA SER A 291 15.04 16.60 -15.56
C SER A 291 14.55 16.43 -17.01
N ILE A 292 14.26 15.20 -17.39
CA ILE A 292 13.58 14.94 -18.66
C ILE A 292 12.14 15.38 -18.53
N THR A 293 11.75 16.39 -19.31
CA THR A 293 10.39 16.88 -19.35
C THR A 293 9.53 16.07 -20.30
N MET A 294 8.27 15.85 -19.94
CA MET A 294 7.26 15.21 -20.76
C MET A 294 5.92 15.91 -20.50
N THR A 295 5.25 16.37 -21.53
CA THR A 295 3.93 16.99 -21.35
C THR A 295 2.90 15.92 -20.98
N TYR A 296 1.84 16.32 -20.27
CA TYR A 296 0.76 15.40 -19.89
C TYR A 296 0.19 14.64 -21.09
N SER A 297 -0.02 15.32 -22.22
CA SER A 297 -0.52 14.70 -23.45
C SER A 297 0.42 13.62 -24.00
N GLN A 298 1.73 13.88 -24.00
CA GLN A 298 2.73 12.89 -24.41
C GLN A 298 2.78 11.71 -23.47
N ALA A 299 2.82 11.96 -22.15
CA ALA A 299 2.84 10.91 -21.14
C ALA A 299 1.61 9.99 -21.27
N LEU A 300 0.44 10.57 -21.39
CA LEU A 300 -0.80 9.84 -21.52
C LEU A 300 -0.85 9.01 -22.82
N GLU A 301 -0.38 9.56 -23.93
CA GLU A 301 -0.29 8.84 -25.21
C GLU A 301 0.62 7.62 -25.10
N GLU A 302 1.81 7.77 -24.49
CA GLU A 302 2.75 6.66 -24.33
C GLU A 302 2.23 5.59 -23.35
N VAL A 303 1.55 5.98 -22.27
CA VAL A 303 0.88 5.05 -21.35
C VAL A 303 -0.22 4.27 -22.09
N LEU A 304 -1.07 4.95 -22.86
CA LEU A 304 -2.13 4.29 -23.65
C LEU A 304 -1.56 3.34 -24.70
N LYS A 305 -0.46 3.70 -25.39
CA LYS A 305 0.25 2.82 -26.33
C LYS A 305 0.76 1.57 -25.62
N THR A 306 1.32 1.74 -24.43
CA THR A 306 1.82 0.64 -23.59
C THR A 306 0.70 -0.33 -23.22
N LEU A 307 -0.40 0.19 -22.70
CA LEU A 307 -1.57 -0.60 -22.32
C LEU A 307 -2.18 -1.32 -23.52
N LYS A 308 -2.25 -0.66 -24.70
CA LYS A 308 -2.75 -1.26 -25.95
C LYS A 308 -1.89 -2.42 -26.42
N ALA A 309 -0.56 -2.29 -26.29
CA ALA A 309 0.37 -3.35 -26.69
C ALA A 309 0.24 -4.58 -25.78
N PHE A 310 -0.09 -4.40 -24.49
CA PHE A 310 -0.29 -5.47 -23.53
C PHE A 310 -1.69 -6.10 -23.67
N SER A 311 -2.75 -5.28 -23.56
CA SER A 311 -4.15 -5.75 -23.58
C SER A 311 -5.08 -4.71 -24.22
N PRO A 312 -5.82 -5.09 -25.29
CA PRO A 312 -6.88 -4.23 -25.84
C PRO A 312 -7.95 -3.85 -24.82
N GLU A 313 -8.25 -4.72 -23.86
CA GLU A 313 -9.22 -4.47 -22.79
C GLU A 313 -8.73 -3.38 -21.84
N PHE A 314 -7.46 -3.45 -21.38
CA PHE A 314 -6.84 -2.44 -20.54
C PHE A 314 -6.81 -1.06 -21.21
N HIS A 315 -6.44 -1.03 -22.48
CA HIS A 315 -6.51 0.19 -23.30
C HIS A 315 -7.93 0.75 -23.39
N LYS A 316 -8.95 -0.12 -23.57
CA LYS A 316 -10.36 0.28 -23.63
C LYS A 316 -10.81 0.92 -22.32
N ILE A 317 -10.48 0.32 -21.17
CA ILE A 317 -10.81 0.87 -19.84
C ILE A 317 -10.14 2.22 -19.65
N ALA A 318 -8.83 2.34 -19.90
CA ALA A 318 -8.08 3.58 -19.75
C ALA A 318 -8.58 4.69 -20.69
N SER A 319 -8.90 4.36 -21.94
CA SER A 319 -9.46 5.31 -22.91
C SER A 319 -10.86 5.79 -22.51
N LYS A 320 -11.67 4.90 -21.94
CA LYS A 320 -12.99 5.23 -21.38
C LYS A 320 -12.85 6.20 -20.21
N ALA A 321 -11.95 5.91 -19.29
CA ALA A 321 -11.68 6.76 -18.12
C ALA A 321 -11.33 8.21 -18.48
N ILE A 322 -10.48 8.37 -19.49
CA ILE A 322 -10.10 9.68 -20.02
C ILE A 322 -11.30 10.42 -20.63
N LYS A 323 -12.13 9.68 -21.40
CA LYS A 323 -13.28 10.26 -22.11
C LYS A 323 -14.41 10.66 -21.17
N GLU A 324 -14.64 9.88 -20.11
CA GLU A 324 -15.79 10.02 -19.21
C GLU A 324 -15.47 10.77 -17.91
N GLY A 325 -14.31 11.45 -17.82
CA GLY A 325 -14.00 12.30 -16.67
C GLY A 325 -13.69 11.55 -15.37
N TRP A 326 -12.97 10.40 -15.47
CA TRP A 326 -12.57 9.66 -14.26
C TRP A 326 -11.27 10.19 -13.65
N VAL A 327 -10.58 11.11 -14.34
CA VAL A 327 -9.23 11.58 -13.98
C VAL A 327 -9.25 13.06 -13.62
N ASP A 328 -8.63 13.43 -12.49
CA ASP A 328 -8.27 14.81 -12.15
C ASP A 328 -6.74 14.96 -12.21
N SER A 329 -6.24 15.70 -13.21
CA SER A 329 -4.89 15.49 -13.72
C SER A 329 -3.81 16.43 -13.16
N HIS A 330 -4.14 17.69 -12.82
CA HIS A 330 -3.14 18.72 -12.51
C HIS A 330 -3.28 19.26 -11.10
N PRO A 331 -2.19 19.81 -10.51
CA PRO A 331 -2.25 20.49 -9.24
C PRO A 331 -3.11 21.75 -9.31
N LYS A 332 -3.87 22.01 -8.25
CA LYS A 332 -4.72 23.19 -8.08
C LYS A 332 -4.67 23.65 -6.63
N ASP A 333 -5.03 24.91 -6.39
CA ASP A 333 -5.19 25.41 -5.03
C ASP A 333 -6.19 24.55 -4.24
N PHE A 334 -5.80 24.18 -3.04
CA PHE A 334 -6.58 23.33 -2.12
C PHE A 334 -6.84 21.89 -2.58
N LYS A 335 -6.26 21.44 -3.69
CA LYS A 335 -6.29 20.04 -4.08
C LYS A 335 -5.31 19.23 -3.23
N GLN A 336 -5.71 18.02 -2.85
CA GLN A 336 -4.85 17.09 -2.11
C GLN A 336 -3.58 16.76 -2.92
N GLY A 337 -2.42 16.71 -2.26
CA GLY A 337 -1.15 16.34 -2.87
C GLY A 337 -1.05 14.83 -3.11
N GLY A 338 0.00 14.42 -3.84
CA GLY A 338 0.22 13.02 -4.20
C GLY A 338 -0.61 12.56 -5.40
N ALA A 339 -0.79 11.25 -5.53
CA ALA A 339 -1.64 10.60 -6.53
C ALA A 339 -2.31 9.38 -5.91
N PHE A 340 -3.50 9.01 -6.39
CA PHE A 340 -4.18 7.78 -6.01
C PHE A 340 -5.24 7.40 -7.04
N SER A 341 -5.64 6.13 -7.02
CA SER A 341 -6.87 5.63 -7.65
C SER A 341 -7.83 5.14 -6.57
N HIS A 342 -9.09 5.56 -6.62
CA HIS A 342 -10.16 5.17 -5.70
C HIS A 342 -11.20 4.34 -6.45
N GLY A 343 -11.45 3.10 -6.01
CA GLY A 343 -12.36 2.16 -6.68
C GLY A 343 -13.84 2.55 -6.62
N ALA A 344 -14.19 3.47 -5.74
CA ALA A 344 -15.56 3.88 -5.43
C ALA A 344 -16.44 2.70 -5.00
N VAL A 345 -17.42 2.33 -5.81
CA VAL A 345 -18.37 1.24 -5.53
C VAL A 345 -18.67 0.45 -6.80
N PRO A 346 -19.17 -0.80 -6.73
CA PRO A 346 -19.51 -1.62 -7.89
C PRO A 346 -20.42 -0.93 -8.91
N SER A 347 -21.37 -0.12 -8.45
CA SER A 347 -22.32 0.61 -9.31
C SER A 347 -21.76 1.89 -9.95
N ALA A 348 -20.55 2.30 -9.61
CA ALA A 348 -19.86 3.45 -10.20
C ALA A 348 -18.56 3.02 -10.91
N HIS A 349 -17.73 3.98 -11.26
CA HIS A 349 -16.41 3.75 -11.85
C HIS A 349 -15.31 4.23 -10.89
N PRO A 350 -14.06 3.78 -11.05
CA PRO A 350 -12.93 4.31 -10.32
C PRO A 350 -12.64 5.78 -10.63
N TYR A 351 -11.94 6.46 -9.72
CA TYR A 351 -11.50 7.85 -9.85
C TYR A 351 -10.01 7.97 -9.61
N VAL A 352 -9.31 8.69 -10.48
CA VAL A 352 -7.85 8.88 -10.40
C VAL A 352 -7.52 10.33 -10.11
N LEU A 353 -6.77 10.59 -9.04
CA LEU A 353 -6.18 11.88 -8.74
C LEU A 353 -4.70 11.87 -9.10
N LEU A 354 -4.27 12.87 -9.87
CA LEU A 354 -2.88 13.13 -10.23
C LEU A 354 -2.53 14.58 -9.89
N ASN A 355 -1.25 14.84 -9.71
CA ASN A 355 -0.70 16.21 -9.63
C ASN A 355 0.45 16.31 -10.63
N TYR A 356 0.11 16.26 -11.94
CA TYR A 356 1.06 16.23 -13.03
C TYR A 356 1.79 17.57 -13.19
N THR A 357 3.12 17.57 -13.10
CA THR A 357 3.97 18.77 -13.16
C THR A 357 4.90 18.82 -14.39
N GLY A 358 4.91 17.79 -15.22
CA GLY A 358 5.62 17.79 -16.50
C GLY A 358 6.97 17.09 -16.50
N ASN A 359 7.25 16.23 -15.52
CA ASN A 359 8.47 15.43 -15.50
C ASN A 359 8.18 13.95 -15.82
N ARG A 360 9.23 13.20 -16.21
CA ARG A 360 9.08 11.78 -16.58
C ARG A 360 8.58 10.91 -15.42
N ARG A 361 8.89 11.26 -14.18
CA ARG A 361 8.39 10.53 -13.01
C ARG A 361 6.87 10.59 -12.93
N ASP A 362 6.27 11.73 -13.26
CA ASP A 362 4.80 11.89 -13.29
C ASP A 362 4.15 10.97 -14.33
N ALA A 363 4.86 10.66 -15.45
CA ALA A 363 4.36 9.71 -16.45
C ALA A 363 4.32 8.28 -15.89
N PHE A 364 5.29 7.88 -15.07
CA PHE A 364 5.23 6.61 -14.33
C PHE A 364 4.08 6.59 -13.32
N THR A 365 3.82 7.73 -12.67
CA THR A 365 2.66 7.87 -11.78
C THR A 365 1.34 7.66 -12.54
N ILE A 366 1.20 8.18 -13.77
CA ILE A 366 0.01 7.87 -14.60
C ILE A 366 -0.10 6.36 -14.85
N ALA A 367 0.99 5.69 -15.23
CA ALA A 367 0.98 4.25 -15.49
C ALA A 367 0.60 3.46 -14.23
N HIS A 368 1.08 3.87 -13.08
CA HIS A 368 0.79 3.31 -11.76
C HIS A 368 -0.71 3.42 -11.43
N GLU A 369 -1.23 4.64 -11.39
CA GLU A 369 -2.63 4.88 -11.01
C GLU A 369 -3.63 4.28 -12.01
N PHE A 370 -3.27 4.25 -13.30
CA PHE A 370 -4.08 3.56 -14.30
C PHE A 370 -4.06 2.03 -14.11
N GLY A 371 -2.96 1.47 -13.61
CA GLY A 371 -2.92 0.08 -13.17
C GLY A 371 -3.93 -0.21 -12.07
N HIS A 372 -3.95 0.59 -11.00
CA HIS A 372 -4.97 0.49 -9.94
C HIS A 372 -6.38 0.65 -10.49
N MET A 373 -6.63 1.68 -11.28
CA MET A 373 -7.93 1.95 -11.89
C MET A 373 -8.45 0.77 -12.71
N ILE A 374 -7.59 0.15 -13.52
CA ILE A 374 -7.93 -1.04 -14.33
C ILE A 374 -8.28 -2.21 -13.41
N HIS A 375 -7.49 -2.44 -12.36
CA HIS A 375 -7.75 -3.49 -11.37
C HIS A 375 -9.12 -3.29 -10.72
N GLN A 376 -9.39 -2.10 -10.23
CA GLN A 376 -10.64 -1.72 -9.59
C GLN A 376 -11.84 -1.86 -10.54
N GLU A 377 -11.72 -1.46 -11.81
CA GLU A 377 -12.80 -1.62 -12.80
C GLU A 377 -13.06 -3.09 -13.12
N LEU A 378 -12.03 -3.93 -13.15
CA LEU A 378 -12.17 -5.38 -13.38
C LEU A 378 -12.75 -6.12 -12.18
N SER A 379 -12.35 -5.74 -10.95
CA SER A 379 -12.76 -6.42 -9.71
C SER A 379 -14.15 -6.04 -9.21
N LYS A 380 -14.72 -4.91 -9.65
CA LYS A 380 -16.04 -4.43 -9.18
C LYS A 380 -17.18 -5.43 -9.34
N LYS A 381 -17.07 -6.38 -10.29
CA LYS A 381 -18.05 -7.46 -10.48
C LYS A 381 -18.14 -8.42 -9.29
N GLN A 382 -17.18 -8.39 -8.36
CA GLN A 382 -17.17 -9.20 -7.15
C GLN A 382 -18.07 -8.63 -6.04
N GLY A 383 -18.70 -7.46 -6.25
CA GLY A 383 -19.52 -6.79 -5.25
C GLY A 383 -18.68 -6.10 -4.17
N VAL A 384 -19.33 -5.28 -3.36
CA VAL A 384 -18.65 -4.45 -2.33
C VAL A 384 -17.94 -5.27 -1.26
N LEU A 385 -18.36 -6.51 -1.02
CA LEU A 385 -17.75 -7.39 -0.02
C LEU A 385 -16.43 -8.04 -0.47
N ASN A 386 -16.18 -8.09 -1.79
CA ASN A 386 -15.05 -8.82 -2.35
C ASN A 386 -14.28 -8.06 -3.44
N MET A 387 -14.66 -6.81 -3.79
CA MET A 387 -13.97 -6.07 -4.84
C MET A 387 -12.59 -5.57 -4.42
N ASP A 388 -12.43 -5.22 -3.17
CA ASP A 388 -11.18 -4.68 -2.63
C ASP A 388 -10.18 -5.79 -2.35
N THR A 389 -8.95 -5.56 -2.76
CA THR A 389 -7.85 -6.50 -2.58
C THR A 389 -7.10 -6.26 -1.26
N PRO A 390 -6.56 -7.31 -0.63
CA PRO A 390 -5.63 -7.13 0.47
C PRO A 390 -4.37 -6.38 0.01
N LEU A 391 -3.68 -5.74 0.96
CA LEU A 391 -2.50 -4.91 0.68
C LEU A 391 -1.39 -5.65 -0.10
N THR A 392 -1.27 -6.95 0.11
CA THR A 392 -0.28 -7.82 -0.57
C THR A 392 -0.51 -7.96 -2.07
N THR A 393 -1.73 -7.75 -2.56
CA THR A 393 -2.10 -7.81 -3.99
C THR A 393 -2.57 -6.48 -4.55
N ALA A 394 -2.71 -5.45 -3.72
CA ALA A 394 -3.18 -4.13 -4.15
C ALA A 394 -2.28 -3.51 -5.22
N GLU A 395 -0.95 -3.66 -5.07
CA GLU A 395 0.04 -3.08 -5.99
C GLU A 395 0.30 -3.95 -7.25
N THR A 396 -0.38 -5.07 -7.40
CA THR A 396 -0.08 -6.02 -8.48
C THR A 396 -0.29 -5.40 -9.86
N ALA A 397 -1.36 -4.64 -10.06
CA ALA A 397 -1.65 -4.01 -11.35
C ALA A 397 -0.86 -2.71 -11.58
N SER A 398 -0.67 -1.91 -10.54
CA SER A 398 0.03 -0.63 -10.62
C SER A 398 1.50 -0.79 -10.95
N VAL A 399 2.22 -1.60 -10.18
CA VAL A 399 3.64 -1.88 -10.41
C VAL A 399 3.86 -2.67 -11.70
N PHE A 400 2.93 -3.56 -12.09
CA PHE A 400 2.99 -4.26 -13.38
C PHE A 400 2.88 -3.28 -14.56
N SER A 401 1.95 -2.33 -14.48
CA SER A 401 1.78 -1.27 -15.49
C SER A 401 3.01 -0.37 -15.59
N GLU A 402 3.65 -0.05 -14.45
CA GLU A 402 4.94 0.65 -14.45
C GLU A 402 6.05 -0.15 -15.16
N MET A 403 6.12 -1.47 -14.92
CA MET A 403 7.14 -2.31 -15.60
C MET A 403 6.90 -2.37 -17.11
N LEU A 404 5.65 -2.48 -17.55
CA LEU A 404 5.31 -2.41 -18.97
C LEU A 404 5.70 -1.06 -19.58
N PHE A 405 5.41 0.03 -18.87
CA PHE A 405 5.73 1.39 -19.30
C PHE A 405 7.24 1.64 -19.33
N PHE A 406 7.97 1.12 -18.35
CA PHE A 406 9.42 1.16 -18.30
C PHE A 406 10.05 0.49 -19.53
N GLU A 407 9.63 -0.73 -19.86
CA GLU A 407 10.11 -1.46 -21.04
C GLU A 407 9.69 -0.81 -22.37
N HIS A 408 8.53 -0.14 -22.40
CA HIS A 408 8.11 0.63 -23.56
C HIS A 408 9.03 1.83 -23.80
N LEU A 409 9.31 2.61 -22.77
CA LEU A 409 10.16 3.81 -22.86
C LEU A 409 11.60 3.48 -23.22
N LYS A 410 12.15 2.35 -22.75
CA LYS A 410 13.52 1.92 -23.05
C LYS A 410 13.85 1.95 -24.55
N LYS A 411 12.88 1.61 -25.39
CA LYS A 411 13.06 1.48 -26.86
C LYS A 411 13.42 2.81 -27.55
N GLY A 412 13.12 3.96 -26.93
CA GLY A 412 13.34 5.27 -27.51
C GLY A 412 14.44 6.10 -26.85
N LEU A 413 15.09 5.59 -25.80
CA LEU A 413 16.07 6.34 -25.01
C LEU A 413 17.49 6.20 -25.54
N LYS A 414 18.26 7.28 -25.41
CA LYS A 414 19.71 7.23 -25.59
C LYS A 414 20.35 6.47 -24.42
N GLN A 415 21.58 5.98 -24.63
CA GLN A 415 22.28 5.16 -23.65
C GLN A 415 22.41 5.81 -22.27
N ASP A 416 22.73 7.10 -22.20
CA ASP A 416 22.84 7.83 -20.94
C ASP A 416 21.50 7.98 -20.23
N GLU A 417 20.44 8.30 -20.97
CA GLU A 417 19.09 8.43 -20.44
C GLU A 417 18.56 7.09 -19.90
N LEU A 418 18.88 5.99 -20.60
CA LEU A 418 18.53 4.64 -20.17
C LEU A 418 19.30 4.24 -18.90
N LEU A 419 20.60 4.54 -18.82
CA LEU A 419 21.42 4.28 -17.63
C LEU A 419 20.81 4.94 -16.38
N PHE A 420 20.43 6.22 -16.48
CA PHE A 420 19.84 6.94 -15.35
C PHE A 420 18.41 6.48 -15.02
N MET A 421 17.64 6.09 -16.02
CA MET A 421 16.31 5.53 -15.79
C MET A 421 16.38 4.17 -15.06
N LEU A 422 17.32 3.30 -15.47
CA LEU A 422 17.61 2.03 -14.78
C LEU A 422 18.07 2.25 -13.35
N ALA A 423 18.99 3.21 -13.13
CA ALA A 423 19.44 3.56 -11.79
C ALA A 423 18.28 3.98 -10.88
N GLY A 424 17.40 4.85 -11.36
CA GLY A 424 16.20 5.26 -10.62
C GLY A 424 15.29 4.07 -10.30
N LYS A 425 15.02 3.21 -11.28
CA LYS A 425 14.16 2.02 -11.06
C LYS A 425 14.77 1.04 -10.06
N LEU A 426 16.09 0.84 -10.09
CA LEU A 426 16.80 -0.01 -9.11
C LEU A 426 16.71 0.61 -7.70
N GLU A 427 16.92 1.93 -7.56
CA GLU A 427 16.80 2.62 -6.26
C GLU A 427 15.38 2.54 -5.69
N ASP A 428 14.36 2.66 -6.54
CA ASP A 428 12.96 2.47 -6.15
C ASP A 428 12.72 1.03 -5.66
N ILE A 429 13.18 0.02 -6.41
CA ILE A 429 13.09 -1.39 -5.99
C ILE A 429 13.84 -1.62 -4.67
N PHE A 430 15.03 -1.06 -4.48
CA PHE A 430 15.77 -1.22 -3.21
C PHE A 430 15.06 -0.57 -2.04
N SER A 431 14.33 0.50 -2.27
CA SER A 431 13.52 1.18 -1.24
C SER A 431 12.24 0.41 -0.89
N THR A 432 11.55 -0.11 -1.90
CA THR A 432 10.24 -0.77 -1.73
C THR A 432 10.33 -2.27 -1.43
N LEU A 433 11.44 -2.92 -1.78
CA LEU A 433 11.65 -4.34 -1.54
C LEU A 433 12.65 -4.57 -0.40
N PHE A 434 13.92 -4.23 -0.59
CA PHE A 434 15.00 -4.60 0.34
C PHE A 434 14.94 -3.83 1.65
N ARG A 435 14.73 -2.51 1.60
CA ARG A 435 14.62 -1.68 2.80
C ARG A 435 13.41 -2.07 3.65
N GLN A 436 12.30 -2.42 3.03
CA GLN A 436 11.09 -2.83 3.75
C GLN A 436 11.28 -4.20 4.45
N VAL A 437 12.05 -5.12 3.85
CA VAL A 437 12.45 -6.36 4.53
C VAL A 437 13.38 -6.06 5.71
N VAL A 438 14.33 -5.12 5.59
CA VAL A 438 15.16 -4.68 6.73
C VAL A 438 14.30 -4.11 7.86
N MET A 439 13.28 -3.31 7.54
CA MET A 439 12.33 -2.81 8.53
C MET A 439 11.54 -3.94 9.19
N THR A 440 11.08 -4.92 8.41
CA THR A 440 10.36 -6.08 8.94
C THR A 440 11.26 -6.96 9.84
N ASN A 441 12.51 -7.18 9.44
CA ASN A 441 13.48 -7.89 10.28
C ASN A 441 13.71 -7.15 11.60
N PHE A 442 13.82 -5.81 11.57
CA PHE A 442 13.90 -5.00 12.78
C PHE A 442 12.67 -5.18 13.65
N GLU A 443 11.45 -5.07 13.11
CA GLU A 443 10.20 -5.28 13.85
C GLU A 443 10.15 -6.67 14.48
N ARG A 444 10.43 -7.72 13.72
CA ARG A 444 10.47 -9.10 14.23
C ARG A 444 11.40 -9.21 15.44
N ARG A 445 12.63 -8.71 15.33
CA ARG A 445 13.63 -8.78 16.42
C ARG A 445 13.22 -8.00 17.66
N ILE A 446 12.69 -6.80 17.53
CA ILE A 446 12.26 -6.01 18.68
C ILE A 446 10.99 -6.57 19.33
N HIS A 447 10.10 -7.18 18.56
CA HIS A 447 8.87 -7.78 19.07
C HIS A 447 9.05 -9.22 19.59
N GLU A 448 10.15 -9.92 19.28
CA GLU A 448 10.50 -11.21 19.90
C GLU A 448 10.74 -11.08 21.39
N MET A 449 11.27 -9.95 21.85
CA MET A 449 11.55 -9.66 23.25
C MET A 449 10.28 -9.11 23.93
N ASP A 450 9.85 -9.72 25.05
CA ASP A 450 8.65 -9.28 25.78
C ASP A 450 8.94 -8.15 26.77
N GLU A 451 10.20 -8.04 27.23
CA GLU A 451 10.65 -7.00 28.12
C GLU A 451 10.73 -5.62 27.45
N GLU A 452 10.73 -4.58 28.27
CA GLU A 452 10.96 -3.22 27.81
C GLU A 452 12.40 -3.06 27.33
N LEU A 453 12.59 -2.50 26.11
CA LEU A 453 13.89 -2.28 25.52
C LEU A 453 14.40 -0.88 25.82
N ASP A 454 15.69 -0.75 26.08
CA ASP A 454 16.33 0.56 26.12
C ASP A 454 16.62 1.07 24.69
N THR A 455 16.97 2.34 24.60
CA THR A 455 17.26 2.96 23.30
C THR A 455 18.45 2.32 22.60
N LYS A 456 19.44 1.79 23.37
CA LYS A 456 20.63 1.17 22.77
C LYS A 456 20.30 -0.16 22.10
N ASP A 457 19.28 -0.86 22.59
CA ASP A 457 18.81 -2.10 21.94
C ASP A 457 18.16 -1.80 20.61
N PHE A 458 17.27 -0.81 20.52
CA PHE A 458 16.70 -0.37 19.25
C PHE A 458 17.79 0.09 18.28
N ASP A 459 18.71 0.93 18.73
CA ASP A 459 19.81 1.44 17.92
C ASP A 459 20.69 0.33 17.36
N ARG A 460 21.06 -0.63 18.21
CA ARG A 460 21.90 -1.78 17.84
C ARG A 460 21.20 -2.64 16.79
N ILE A 461 19.95 -3.03 17.04
CA ILE A 461 19.19 -3.91 16.15
C ILE A 461 18.97 -3.22 14.80
N TRP A 462 18.57 -1.95 14.80
CA TRP A 462 18.42 -1.16 13.58
C TRP A 462 19.71 -1.06 12.77
N PHE A 463 20.81 -0.77 13.43
CA PHE A 463 22.11 -0.65 12.78
C PHE A 463 22.58 -1.98 12.18
N GLU A 464 22.43 -3.08 12.92
CA GLU A 464 22.79 -4.43 12.46
C GLU A 464 22.01 -4.83 11.20
N GLU A 465 20.70 -4.65 11.16
CA GLU A 465 19.86 -5.01 10.00
C GLU A 465 20.22 -4.16 8.77
N ASN A 466 20.40 -2.86 8.94
CA ASN A 466 20.82 -2.01 7.84
C ASN A 466 22.26 -2.30 7.38
N GLN A 467 23.17 -2.66 8.32
CA GLN A 467 24.55 -3.04 7.97
C GLN A 467 24.57 -4.33 7.13
N ARG A 468 23.69 -5.29 7.38
CA ARG A 468 23.54 -6.50 6.54
C ARG A 468 23.16 -6.14 5.09
N MET A 469 22.20 -5.21 4.93
CA MET A 469 21.74 -4.77 3.60
C MET A 469 22.83 -4.03 2.82
N PHE A 470 23.66 -3.22 3.47
CA PHE A 470 24.65 -2.37 2.79
C PHE A 470 26.08 -2.92 2.83
N GLU A 471 26.42 -3.75 3.80
CA GLU A 471 27.75 -4.28 4.05
C GLU A 471 28.83 -3.16 4.01
N LYS A 472 29.74 -3.21 3.02
CA LYS A 472 30.80 -2.21 2.79
C LYS A 472 30.47 -1.23 1.68
N SER A 473 29.40 -1.45 0.92
CA SER A 473 29.02 -0.62 -0.23
C SER A 473 28.54 0.79 0.18
N VAL A 474 27.93 0.91 1.36
CA VAL A 474 27.55 2.19 1.96
C VAL A 474 28.00 2.20 3.42
N LYS A 475 28.85 3.15 3.78
CA LYS A 475 29.29 3.31 5.18
C LYS A 475 28.19 3.98 5.99
N LEU A 476 27.54 3.23 6.88
CA LEU A 476 26.62 3.80 7.84
C LEU A 476 27.39 4.64 8.87
N THR A 477 26.94 5.90 9.06
CA THR A 477 27.51 6.77 10.08
C THR A 477 26.89 6.49 11.46
N LYS A 478 27.57 6.94 12.53
CA LYS A 478 27.02 6.81 13.89
C LYS A 478 25.63 7.43 14.03
N ASN A 479 25.34 8.46 13.27
CA ASN A 479 24.06 9.12 13.31
C ASN A 479 22.90 8.24 12.82
N TYR A 480 23.17 7.24 11.97
CA TYR A 480 22.14 6.40 11.36
C TYR A 480 21.48 5.42 12.33
N HIS A 481 22.12 5.13 13.47
CA HIS A 481 21.54 4.22 14.46
C HIS A 481 20.22 4.69 15.04
N LEU A 482 19.97 6.01 15.07
CA LEU A 482 18.70 6.62 15.56
C LEU A 482 17.54 6.57 14.57
N TRP A 483 17.78 6.19 13.32
CA TRP A 483 16.84 6.38 12.22
C TRP A 483 15.67 5.38 12.20
N TRP A 484 15.58 4.50 13.15
CA TRP A 484 14.35 3.73 13.42
C TRP A 484 13.25 4.62 13.99
N SER A 485 13.62 5.67 14.72
CA SER A 485 12.73 6.43 15.61
C SER A 485 11.78 7.39 14.87
N TYR A 486 12.00 7.66 13.57
CA TYR A 486 11.10 8.50 12.77
C TYR A 486 10.19 7.69 11.84
N ILE A 487 10.28 6.35 11.84
CA ILE A 487 9.49 5.51 10.93
C ILE A 487 8.06 5.37 11.45
N PRO A 488 7.06 6.01 10.80
CA PRO A 488 5.69 5.99 11.31
C PRO A 488 5.03 4.62 11.26
N HIS A 489 5.46 3.74 10.34
CA HIS A 489 4.93 2.38 10.22
C HIS A 489 5.05 1.56 11.50
N PHE A 490 6.16 1.70 12.23
CA PHE A 490 6.36 0.98 13.50
C PHE A 490 5.39 1.39 14.61
N ILE A 491 4.78 2.57 14.47
CA ILE A 491 3.87 3.16 15.46
C ILE A 491 2.41 2.96 15.06
N HIS A 492 2.07 3.31 13.80
CA HIS A 492 0.68 3.27 13.31
C HIS A 492 0.22 1.89 12.85
N SER A 493 1.14 1.11 12.31
CA SER A 493 0.80 -0.14 11.62
C SER A 493 1.90 -1.18 11.78
N PRO A 494 2.08 -1.74 13.00
CA PRO A 494 3.08 -2.77 13.22
C PRO A 494 2.98 -3.92 12.20
N PHE A 495 4.13 -4.41 11.76
CA PHE A 495 4.24 -5.46 10.74
C PHE A 495 3.60 -5.14 9.38
N TYR A 496 3.47 -3.85 9.05
CA TYR A 496 2.95 -3.45 7.74
C TYR A 496 4.03 -3.53 6.64
N CYS A 497 5.30 -3.26 6.98
CA CYS A 497 6.39 -3.03 6.02
C CYS A 497 6.58 -4.18 5.03
N TYR A 498 6.41 -5.44 5.44
CA TYR A 498 6.57 -6.56 4.51
C TYR A 498 5.55 -6.55 3.36
N ALA A 499 4.38 -5.94 3.53
CA ALA A 499 3.37 -5.90 2.49
C ALA A 499 3.85 -5.15 1.23
N TYR A 500 4.68 -4.12 1.39
CA TYR A 500 5.34 -3.45 0.26
C TYR A 500 6.27 -4.39 -0.49
N SER A 501 7.14 -5.11 0.25
CA SER A 501 8.07 -6.08 -0.34
C SER A 501 7.33 -7.22 -1.03
N TYR A 502 6.26 -7.68 -0.41
CA TYR A 502 5.42 -8.75 -0.91
C TYR A 502 4.77 -8.36 -2.25
N GLY A 503 4.07 -7.22 -2.30
CA GLY A 503 3.43 -6.72 -3.51
C GLY A 503 4.43 -6.42 -4.62
N GLN A 504 5.57 -5.81 -4.30
CA GLN A 504 6.64 -5.52 -5.26
C GLN A 504 7.23 -6.80 -5.87
N LEU A 505 7.60 -7.79 -5.04
CA LEU A 505 8.23 -9.01 -5.52
C LEU A 505 7.22 -9.94 -6.22
N LEU A 506 5.98 -10.01 -5.74
CA LEU A 506 4.87 -10.68 -6.41
C LEU A 506 4.71 -10.15 -7.84
N THR A 507 4.66 -8.83 -7.99
CA THR A 507 4.50 -8.20 -9.31
C THR A 507 5.68 -8.48 -10.22
N LEU A 508 6.92 -8.43 -9.71
CA LEU A 508 8.11 -8.77 -10.47
C LEU A 508 8.12 -10.26 -10.87
N ALA A 509 7.61 -11.16 -10.02
CA ALA A 509 7.46 -12.58 -10.37
C ALA A 509 6.44 -12.76 -11.50
N LEU A 510 5.27 -12.14 -11.42
CA LEU A 510 4.28 -12.18 -12.50
C LEU A 510 4.82 -11.56 -13.80
N TYR A 511 5.59 -10.48 -13.69
CA TYR A 511 6.24 -9.87 -14.85
C TYR A 511 7.30 -10.79 -15.48
N GLY A 512 8.09 -11.49 -14.67
CA GLY A 512 9.03 -12.50 -15.13
C GLY A 512 8.34 -13.69 -15.82
N LEU A 513 7.18 -14.11 -15.31
CA LEU A 513 6.33 -15.12 -15.97
C LEU A 513 5.79 -14.63 -17.30
N TYR A 514 5.31 -13.38 -17.37
CA TYR A 514 4.85 -12.78 -18.63
C TYR A 514 5.92 -12.83 -19.72
N LYS A 515 7.16 -12.53 -19.40
CA LYS A 515 8.29 -12.56 -20.35
C LYS A 515 8.61 -13.96 -20.87
N LYS A 516 8.25 -15.02 -20.16
CA LYS A 516 8.58 -16.42 -20.47
C LYS A 516 7.38 -17.22 -21.02
N SER A 517 6.17 -16.70 -20.90
CA SER A 517 4.92 -17.39 -21.28
C SER A 517 4.43 -16.93 -22.67
N ASP A 518 3.45 -17.66 -23.23
CA ASP A 518 2.66 -17.12 -24.33
C ASP A 518 1.92 -15.87 -23.88
N ALA A 519 2.14 -14.77 -24.58
CA ALA A 519 1.62 -13.46 -24.18
C ALA A 519 0.09 -13.42 -24.10
N LYS A 520 -0.62 -14.13 -25.01
CA LYS A 520 -2.08 -14.12 -25.03
C LYS A 520 -2.67 -14.91 -23.88
N GLU A 521 -2.08 -16.06 -23.58
CA GLU A 521 -2.50 -16.91 -22.46
C GLU A 521 -2.23 -16.20 -21.13
N PHE A 522 -1.05 -15.61 -20.98
CA PHE A 522 -0.72 -14.83 -19.79
C PHE A 522 -1.71 -13.68 -19.58
N VAL A 523 -1.95 -12.84 -20.60
CA VAL A 523 -2.88 -11.70 -20.52
C VAL A 523 -4.28 -12.14 -20.12
N LYS A 524 -4.76 -13.27 -20.65
CA LYS A 524 -6.06 -13.84 -20.29
C LYS A 524 -6.10 -14.21 -18.80
N THR A 525 -5.12 -14.98 -18.32
CA THR A 525 -5.03 -15.41 -16.92
C THR A 525 -4.85 -14.22 -15.99
N TYR A 526 -4.03 -13.25 -16.38
CA TYR A 526 -3.79 -12.05 -15.60
C TYR A 526 -5.02 -11.14 -15.49
N THR A 527 -5.80 -11.00 -16.57
CA THR A 527 -7.07 -10.28 -16.54
C THR A 527 -8.08 -10.96 -15.62
N GLU A 528 -8.15 -12.29 -15.65
CA GLU A 528 -8.98 -13.07 -14.73
C GLU A 528 -8.52 -12.89 -13.28
N PHE A 529 -7.23 -13.02 -13.02
CA PHE A 529 -6.61 -12.75 -11.71
C PHE A 529 -7.05 -11.39 -11.14
N LEU A 530 -6.88 -10.29 -11.89
CA LEU A 530 -7.29 -8.96 -11.46
C LEU A 530 -8.81 -8.87 -11.21
N SER A 531 -9.59 -9.54 -12.06
CA SER A 531 -11.06 -9.50 -11.97
C SER A 531 -11.64 -10.24 -10.75
N LEU A 532 -10.85 -11.06 -10.08
CA LEU A 532 -11.25 -11.75 -8.86
C LEU A 532 -11.14 -10.84 -7.62
N GLY A 533 -10.41 -9.74 -7.68
CA GLY A 533 -10.28 -8.80 -6.55
C GLY A 533 -9.89 -9.51 -5.25
N GLY A 534 -10.63 -9.25 -4.17
CA GLY A 534 -10.48 -9.88 -2.87
C GLY A 534 -11.34 -11.14 -2.65
N SER A 535 -11.92 -11.71 -3.72
CA SER A 535 -12.76 -12.92 -3.62
C SER A 535 -11.97 -14.22 -3.51
N LYS A 536 -10.64 -14.15 -3.57
CA LYS A 536 -9.69 -15.25 -3.49
C LYS A 536 -8.45 -14.84 -2.71
N SER A 537 -7.86 -15.80 -1.99
CA SER A 537 -6.57 -15.57 -1.33
C SER A 537 -5.44 -15.36 -2.34
N PRO A 538 -4.36 -14.63 -1.99
CA PRO A 538 -3.18 -14.52 -2.84
C PRO A 538 -2.61 -15.90 -3.27
N LYS A 539 -2.72 -16.92 -2.43
CA LYS A 539 -2.31 -18.30 -2.75
C LYS A 539 -3.14 -18.89 -3.89
N GLU A 540 -4.48 -18.78 -3.81
CA GLU A 540 -5.37 -19.24 -4.88
C GLU A 540 -5.13 -18.47 -6.17
N LEU A 541 -4.91 -17.15 -6.08
CA LEU A 541 -4.64 -16.29 -7.22
C LEU A 541 -3.34 -16.66 -7.94
N VAL A 542 -2.25 -16.88 -7.22
CA VAL A 542 -0.95 -17.27 -7.80
C VAL A 542 -1.00 -18.69 -8.38
N SER A 543 -1.80 -19.58 -7.79
CA SER A 543 -1.99 -20.95 -8.31
C SER A 543 -2.55 -20.98 -9.74
N MET A 544 -3.25 -19.92 -10.18
CA MET A 544 -3.74 -19.79 -11.57
C MET A 544 -2.60 -19.77 -12.61
N PHE A 545 -1.40 -19.38 -12.18
CA PHE A 545 -0.18 -19.38 -13.00
C PHE A 545 0.65 -20.66 -12.82
N GLY A 546 0.15 -21.65 -12.07
CA GLY A 546 0.81 -22.93 -11.83
C GLY A 546 1.89 -22.89 -10.74
N PHE A 547 1.89 -21.89 -9.86
CA PHE A 547 2.88 -21.72 -8.78
C PHE A 547 2.23 -21.76 -7.40
N ASP A 548 3.03 -22.13 -6.41
CA ASP A 548 2.68 -22.02 -4.99
C ASP A 548 3.40 -20.80 -4.40
N ILE A 549 2.63 -19.83 -3.90
CA ILE A 549 3.18 -18.60 -3.30
C ILE A 549 3.93 -18.86 -2.00
N ASP A 550 3.73 -20.02 -1.35
CA ASP A 550 4.48 -20.40 -0.15
C ASP A 550 5.89 -20.90 -0.50
N SER A 551 6.15 -21.24 -1.79
CA SER A 551 7.45 -21.75 -2.22
C SER A 551 8.43 -20.64 -2.58
N LYS A 552 9.72 -20.87 -2.31
CA LYS A 552 10.80 -19.95 -2.66
C LYS A 552 10.99 -19.80 -4.18
N GLU A 553 10.65 -20.84 -4.95
CA GLU A 553 10.78 -20.86 -6.40
C GLU A 553 9.97 -19.73 -7.05
N PHE A 554 8.78 -19.46 -6.54
CA PHE A 554 7.95 -18.36 -7.03
C PHE A 554 8.62 -16.99 -6.80
N TRP A 555 9.12 -16.75 -5.61
CA TRP A 555 9.77 -15.49 -5.25
C TRP A 555 11.11 -15.28 -5.97
N GLU A 556 11.81 -16.38 -6.27
CA GLU A 556 13.07 -16.32 -7.03
C GLU A 556 12.85 -15.81 -8.47
N ILE A 557 11.67 -16.06 -9.09
CA ILE A 557 11.33 -15.51 -10.41
C ILE A 557 11.35 -13.98 -10.38
N GLY A 558 10.75 -13.37 -9.35
CA GLY A 558 10.78 -11.92 -9.18
C GLY A 558 12.18 -11.37 -8.90
N MET A 559 12.97 -12.10 -8.11
CA MET A 559 14.36 -11.72 -7.83
C MET A 559 15.25 -11.81 -9.07
N GLN A 560 14.99 -12.74 -10.00
CA GLN A 560 15.65 -12.78 -11.30
C GLN A 560 15.43 -11.49 -12.11
N GLU A 561 14.24 -10.89 -12.07
CA GLU A 561 14.00 -9.63 -12.77
C GLU A 561 14.83 -8.48 -12.16
N VAL A 562 15.00 -8.45 -10.84
CA VAL A 562 15.91 -7.48 -10.19
C VAL A 562 17.36 -7.68 -10.67
N ARG A 563 17.81 -8.93 -10.77
CA ARG A 563 19.16 -9.23 -11.31
C ARG A 563 19.30 -8.77 -12.76
N HIS A 564 18.33 -9.05 -13.62
CA HIS A 564 18.38 -8.63 -15.02
C HIS A 564 18.49 -7.10 -15.16
N LEU A 565 17.72 -6.33 -14.36
CA LEU A 565 17.82 -4.87 -14.37
C LEU A 565 19.20 -4.38 -13.91
N LEU A 566 19.78 -5.01 -12.88
CA LEU A 566 21.10 -4.66 -12.40
C LEU A 566 22.20 -5.02 -13.44
N GLU A 567 22.15 -6.19 -14.04
CA GLU A 567 23.09 -6.62 -15.08
C GLU A 567 23.01 -5.73 -16.32
N GLU A 568 21.82 -5.27 -16.68
CA GLU A 568 21.64 -4.30 -17.76
C GLU A 568 22.28 -2.95 -17.41
N PHE A 569 22.07 -2.47 -16.18
CA PHE A 569 22.72 -1.25 -15.68
C PHE A 569 24.26 -1.35 -15.72
N GLU A 570 24.83 -2.44 -15.21
CA GLU A 570 26.27 -2.69 -15.18
C GLU A 570 26.87 -2.74 -16.60
N ARG A 571 26.17 -3.40 -17.54
CA ARG A 571 26.61 -3.48 -18.95
C ARG A 571 26.63 -2.11 -19.62
N LEU A 572 25.60 -1.27 -19.41
CA LEU A 572 25.55 0.08 -19.95
C LEU A 572 26.65 0.97 -19.37
N LEU A 573 26.96 0.82 -18.10
CA LEU A 573 28.03 1.55 -17.43
C LEU A 573 29.39 1.17 -18.01
N ALA A 574 29.69 -0.13 -18.17
CA ALA A 574 30.93 -0.61 -18.77
C ALA A 574 31.14 -0.15 -20.22
N CYS A 575 30.06 -0.02 -21.01
CA CYS A 575 30.12 0.53 -22.37
C CYS A 575 30.41 2.05 -22.40
N LYS A 576 30.21 2.75 -21.32
CA LYS A 576 30.49 4.21 -21.21
C LYS A 576 31.98 4.47 -20.83
N GLU A 577 32.61 3.54 -20.15
CA GLU A 577 34.03 3.65 -19.72
C GLU A 577 35.03 3.28 -20.84
N ASN A 578 34.55 2.62 -21.89
CA ASN A 578 35.31 2.33 -23.12
C ASN A 578 35.02 3.36 -24.20
#